data_30d81e9cb78e5862f693e1f5991a65bf
#
_entry.id   30d81e9cb78e5862f693e1f5991a65bf
#
_cell.length_a   1.000
_cell.length_b   1.000
_cell.length_c   1.000
_cell.angle_alpha   90.00
_cell.angle_beta   90.00
_cell.angle_gamma   90.00
#
_symmetry.space_group_name_H-M   'P 1'
#
loop_
_entity.id
_entity.type
_entity.pdbx_description
1 polymer ?
#
loop_
_entity_poly.entity_id
_entity_poly.type
_entity_poly.pdbx_seq_one_letter_code
_entity_poly.pdbx_strand_id
1 'polypeptide(L)'
;MIHPPVVKPSEPPAGLAKLAGVLASHNVPYRIVDANIEGILNLLDNAPSGSDRWTQRAHRNRVRNLADIRDRSLYDNYGRYRRAVEDMCRLLNTSAATYGVTMSIADYHDRRRSPVKSRDLLHAAEHPEENPFHKYFKERLDALLCGDDYSVAGLSLNYLSQALTAFAMIGYTKKRFPSIKIVLGGGLVTSWMKGSSWKDPFSGLVDHCVAGPGEAPLLSLLGKKPQTGVHCQPDLRGFPVDDYMAPGLILPYAASTGCYWGKCSFCPERAEGNRYTQAPPRTLTAELGRIVGETKPILIHLVDNAISPAVLKTLAKEAPGAPWYGFVRVTDDLADPDLCRALKRSGCIMLKLGIESGDQRVLDALQKGTGVSQASRVLKMLAKAGIATYIYLLFGTPYETEREARTTLNFVSEHSQYITFLNTAVFNLPLNSPDAKGLELKTFYEGDLSLYTDFVHPKGWDRRAVRTFLDKEFKKDPAIRQIIQRQPPFFTSNHAAFFGAHVGLSFSKPS
;
A
#
# COMPACT_ATOMS: atom_id res chain seq x y z
N MET A 1 -9.79 -11.18 -14.07
CA MET A 1 -9.65 -10.32 -12.86
C MET A 1 -8.74 -9.14 -13.20
N ILE A 2 -9.11 -7.92 -12.78
CA ILE A 2 -8.48 -6.67 -13.21
C ILE A 2 -7.96 -5.91 -11.98
N HIS A 3 -6.72 -5.41 -12.06
CA HIS A 3 -6.13 -4.47 -11.11
C HIS A 3 -6.04 -3.08 -11.76
N PRO A 4 -6.94 -2.15 -11.45
CA PRO A 4 -7.00 -0.85 -12.12
C PRO A 4 -5.86 0.10 -11.69
N PRO A 5 -5.43 1.05 -12.56
CA PRO A 5 -4.48 2.09 -12.18
C PRO A 5 -5.16 3.19 -11.33
N VAL A 6 -4.47 3.94 -10.49
CA VAL A 6 -3.02 4.01 -10.29
C VAL A 6 -2.69 3.59 -8.87
N VAL A 7 -1.77 2.68 -8.73
CA VAL A 7 -1.11 2.37 -7.46
C VAL A 7 0.37 2.07 -7.73
N LYS A 8 1.16 1.96 -6.68
CA LYS A 8 2.58 1.64 -6.77
C LYS A 8 2.84 0.35 -7.58
N PRO A 9 3.55 0.42 -8.72
CA PRO A 9 3.72 -0.69 -9.64
C PRO A 9 5.01 -1.50 -9.38
N SER A 10 5.36 -1.77 -8.13
CA SER A 10 6.62 -2.44 -7.79
C SER A 10 6.50 -3.92 -7.45
N GLU A 11 5.27 -4.41 -7.32
CA GLU A 11 4.99 -5.80 -6.94
C GLU A 11 3.58 -6.21 -7.41
N PRO A 12 3.30 -7.51 -7.61
CA PRO A 12 1.96 -8.00 -7.91
C PRO A 12 0.95 -7.63 -6.81
N PRO A 13 -0.32 -7.37 -7.12
CA PRO A 13 -1.35 -7.12 -6.11
C PRO A 13 -1.68 -8.38 -5.33
N ALA A 14 -1.34 -8.41 -4.03
CA ALA A 14 -1.51 -9.57 -3.15
C ALA A 14 -2.93 -10.16 -3.15
N GLY A 15 -3.95 -9.29 -3.14
CA GLY A 15 -5.34 -9.73 -3.14
C GLY A 15 -5.72 -10.51 -4.40
N LEU A 16 -5.29 -10.04 -5.59
CA LEU A 16 -5.54 -10.76 -6.83
C LEU A 16 -4.75 -12.07 -6.91
N ALA A 17 -3.49 -12.08 -6.47
CA ALA A 17 -2.69 -13.30 -6.43
C ALA A 17 -3.34 -14.37 -5.55
N LYS A 18 -3.93 -13.97 -4.43
CA LYS A 18 -4.68 -14.86 -3.54
C LYS A 18 -5.97 -15.39 -4.20
N LEU A 19 -6.75 -14.51 -4.85
CA LEU A 19 -7.94 -14.92 -5.60
C LEU A 19 -7.61 -15.84 -6.77
N ALA A 20 -6.50 -15.59 -7.47
CA ALA A 20 -5.98 -16.45 -8.52
C ALA A 20 -5.69 -17.87 -8.00
N GLY A 21 -5.03 -17.97 -6.84
CA GLY A 21 -4.78 -19.25 -6.18
C GLY A 21 -6.06 -20.00 -5.80
N VAL A 22 -7.07 -19.28 -5.33
CA VAL A 22 -8.40 -19.85 -5.03
C VAL A 22 -9.06 -20.41 -6.30
N LEU A 23 -9.08 -19.64 -7.38
CA LEU A 23 -9.67 -20.09 -8.65
C LEU A 23 -8.92 -21.30 -9.23
N ALA A 24 -7.59 -21.26 -9.19
CA ALA A 24 -6.76 -22.37 -9.64
C ALA A 24 -7.03 -23.65 -8.85
N SER A 25 -7.16 -23.58 -7.52
CA SER A 25 -7.44 -24.74 -6.66
C SER A 25 -8.82 -25.36 -6.90
N HIS A 26 -9.75 -24.61 -7.50
CA HIS A 26 -11.09 -25.09 -7.87
C HIS A 26 -11.25 -25.36 -9.38
N ASN A 27 -10.16 -25.38 -10.13
CA ASN A 27 -10.14 -25.58 -11.59
C ASN A 27 -11.09 -24.62 -12.33
N VAL A 28 -11.15 -23.36 -11.87
CA VAL A 28 -11.88 -22.31 -12.56
C VAL A 28 -10.92 -21.56 -13.47
N PRO A 29 -11.16 -21.52 -14.80
CA PRO A 29 -10.33 -20.76 -15.70
C PRO A 29 -10.45 -19.26 -15.42
N TYR A 30 -9.32 -18.55 -15.47
CA TYR A 30 -9.27 -17.10 -15.23
C TYR A 30 -8.15 -16.45 -16.05
N ARG A 31 -8.28 -15.13 -16.22
CA ARG A 31 -7.21 -14.26 -16.72
C ARG A 31 -6.97 -13.14 -15.75
N ILE A 32 -5.71 -12.72 -15.65
CA ILE A 32 -5.28 -11.55 -14.88
C ILE A 32 -4.96 -10.43 -15.88
N VAL A 33 -5.43 -9.24 -15.56
CA VAL A 33 -5.04 -7.99 -16.22
C VAL A 33 -4.55 -7.06 -15.12
N ASP A 34 -3.23 -6.92 -15.00
CA ASP A 34 -2.67 -5.86 -14.17
C ASP A 34 -2.64 -4.56 -14.98
N ALA A 35 -3.84 -3.95 -15.08
CA ALA A 35 -4.02 -2.70 -15.82
C ALA A 35 -3.24 -1.54 -15.20
N ASN A 36 -2.78 -1.69 -13.95
CA ASN A 36 -1.94 -0.68 -13.32
C ASN A 36 -0.57 -0.62 -13.98
N ILE A 37 0.18 -1.72 -13.98
CA ILE A 37 1.52 -1.69 -14.61
C ILE A 37 1.42 -1.57 -16.13
N GLU A 38 0.52 -2.33 -16.79
CA GLU A 38 0.33 -2.25 -18.24
C GLU A 38 -0.04 -0.83 -18.69
N GLY A 39 -0.99 -0.18 -17.99
CA GLY A 39 -1.44 1.18 -18.28
C GLY A 39 -0.36 2.23 -18.06
N ILE A 40 0.39 2.13 -16.95
CA ILE A 40 1.51 3.04 -16.65
C ILE A 40 2.58 2.93 -17.75
N LEU A 41 2.96 1.72 -18.16
CA LEU A 41 3.92 1.50 -19.24
C LEU A 41 3.40 2.06 -20.56
N ASN A 42 2.12 1.84 -20.90
CA ASN A 42 1.50 2.40 -22.08
C ASN A 42 1.54 3.94 -22.11
N LEU A 43 1.23 4.60 -21.00
CA LEU A 43 1.33 6.07 -20.90
C LEU A 43 2.76 6.58 -20.99
N LEU A 44 3.73 5.87 -20.41
CA LEU A 44 5.14 6.20 -20.56
C LEU A 44 5.60 6.07 -22.01
N ASP A 45 5.19 5.01 -22.69
CA ASP A 45 5.57 4.75 -24.09
C ASP A 45 4.99 5.77 -25.06
N ASN A 46 3.79 6.26 -24.78
CA ASN A 46 3.10 7.26 -25.60
C ASN A 46 3.25 8.69 -25.03
N ALA A 47 4.16 8.91 -24.08
CA ALA A 47 4.33 10.23 -23.47
C ALA A 47 4.83 11.26 -24.49
N PRO A 48 4.25 12.47 -24.52
CA PRO A 48 4.73 13.52 -25.42
C PRO A 48 6.13 14.01 -25.03
N SER A 49 6.92 14.42 -25.99
CA SER A 49 8.28 14.92 -25.75
C SER A 49 8.35 16.23 -24.96
N GLY A 50 7.22 16.97 -24.92
CA GLY A 50 7.14 18.27 -24.24
C GLY A 50 7.95 19.38 -24.91
N SER A 51 7.74 20.62 -24.47
CA SER A 51 8.45 21.80 -24.98
C SER A 51 9.63 22.22 -24.09
N ASP A 52 9.62 21.85 -22.83
CA ASP A 52 10.68 22.23 -21.87
C ASP A 52 11.82 21.21 -21.81
N ARG A 53 13.02 21.70 -21.44
CA ARG A 53 14.26 20.88 -21.39
C ARG A 53 14.16 19.67 -20.46
N TRP A 54 13.39 19.76 -19.37
CA TRP A 54 13.26 18.69 -18.39
C TRP A 54 12.42 17.54 -18.94
N THR A 55 11.27 17.86 -19.57
CA THR A 55 10.40 16.86 -20.21
C THR A 55 11.09 16.22 -21.39
N GLN A 56 11.82 17.01 -22.22
CA GLN A 56 12.63 16.47 -23.32
C GLN A 56 13.72 15.51 -22.83
N ARG A 57 14.40 15.83 -21.73
CA ARG A 57 15.38 14.93 -21.10
C ARG A 57 14.72 13.66 -20.60
N ALA A 58 13.61 13.78 -19.88
CA ALA A 58 12.85 12.64 -19.36
C ALA A 58 12.42 11.71 -20.50
N HIS A 59 11.90 12.28 -21.59
CA HIS A 59 11.49 11.54 -22.76
C HIS A 59 12.67 10.79 -23.43
N ARG A 60 13.81 11.43 -23.63
CA ARG A 60 15.02 10.77 -24.19
C ARG A 60 15.53 9.64 -23.32
N ASN A 61 15.45 9.80 -22.01
CA ASN A 61 15.96 8.82 -21.04
C ASN A 61 14.95 7.72 -20.66
N ARG A 62 13.72 7.79 -21.17
CA ARG A 62 12.59 6.94 -20.75
C ARG A 62 12.93 5.46 -20.73
N VAL A 63 13.39 4.92 -21.86
CA VAL A 63 13.70 3.49 -22.00
C VAL A 63 14.80 3.08 -21.04
N ARG A 64 15.86 3.88 -20.94
CA ARG A 64 16.97 3.63 -20.02
C ARG A 64 16.51 3.70 -18.56
N ASN A 65 15.75 4.72 -18.19
CA ASN A 65 15.25 4.87 -16.81
C ASN A 65 14.36 3.70 -16.39
N LEU A 66 13.54 3.18 -17.31
CA LEU A 66 12.71 2.01 -17.07
C LEU A 66 13.55 0.72 -16.94
N ALA A 67 14.56 0.53 -17.77
CA ALA A 67 15.50 -0.57 -17.65
C ALA A 67 16.31 -0.46 -16.35
N ASP A 68 16.84 0.72 -16.05
CA ASP A 68 17.63 0.99 -14.85
C ASP A 68 16.82 0.67 -13.56
N ILE A 69 15.52 1.02 -13.50
CA ILE A 69 14.70 0.77 -12.28
C ILE A 69 14.45 -0.72 -12.03
N ARG A 70 14.59 -1.54 -13.07
CA ARG A 70 14.54 -3.00 -13.00
C ARG A 70 15.92 -3.63 -12.77
N ASP A 71 16.97 -2.82 -12.80
CA ASP A 71 18.34 -3.26 -12.55
C ASP A 71 18.78 -2.96 -11.11
N ARG A 72 19.33 -3.96 -10.45
CA ARG A 72 19.77 -3.87 -9.05
C ARG A 72 20.83 -2.79 -8.82
N SER A 73 21.72 -2.56 -9.79
CA SER A 73 22.81 -1.58 -9.68
C SER A 73 22.31 -0.14 -9.51
N LEU A 74 21.07 0.16 -9.94
CA LEU A 74 20.49 1.48 -9.72
C LEU A 74 20.27 1.77 -8.23
N TYR A 75 19.98 0.75 -7.44
CA TYR A 75 19.67 0.87 -6.00
C TYR A 75 20.91 1.15 -5.14
N ASP A 76 22.11 1.02 -5.72
CA ASP A 76 23.36 1.43 -5.12
C ASP A 76 23.64 2.94 -5.33
N ASN A 77 22.90 3.59 -6.22
CA ASN A 77 23.06 5.00 -6.52
C ASN A 77 21.74 5.76 -6.36
N TYR A 78 21.51 6.24 -5.14
CA TYR A 78 20.31 6.99 -4.77
C TYR A 78 20.03 8.19 -5.71
N GLY A 79 21.04 8.93 -6.12
CA GLY A 79 20.86 10.10 -6.98
C GLY A 79 20.41 9.72 -8.41
N ARG A 80 20.89 8.60 -8.95
CA ARG A 80 20.40 8.05 -10.23
C ARG A 80 18.99 7.52 -10.09
N TYR A 81 18.71 6.75 -9.04
CA TYR A 81 17.37 6.24 -8.75
C TYR A 81 16.35 7.36 -8.65
N ARG A 82 16.63 8.38 -7.84
CA ARG A 82 15.76 9.54 -7.69
C ARG A 82 15.45 10.21 -9.02
N ARG A 83 16.47 10.46 -9.84
CA ARG A 83 16.29 11.08 -11.17
C ARG A 83 15.45 10.21 -12.10
N ALA A 84 15.66 8.89 -12.13
CA ALA A 84 14.87 7.98 -12.95
C ALA A 84 13.38 8.04 -12.57
N VAL A 85 13.07 7.98 -11.27
CA VAL A 85 11.70 8.07 -10.76
C VAL A 85 11.08 9.44 -11.06
N GLU A 86 11.81 10.54 -10.83
CA GLU A 86 11.33 11.90 -11.11
C GLU A 86 11.06 12.12 -12.62
N ASP A 87 11.93 11.62 -13.50
CA ASP A 87 11.73 11.69 -14.96
C ASP A 87 10.47 10.90 -15.38
N MET A 88 10.24 9.69 -14.85
CA MET A 88 9.04 8.92 -15.15
C MET A 88 7.77 9.60 -14.63
N CYS A 89 7.77 10.11 -13.39
CA CYS A 89 6.64 10.88 -12.86
C CYS A 89 6.33 12.11 -13.72
N ARG A 90 7.35 12.78 -14.24
CA ARG A 90 7.18 13.93 -15.13
C ARG A 90 6.48 13.54 -16.42
N LEU A 91 6.87 12.45 -17.05
CA LEU A 91 6.23 11.95 -18.28
C LEU A 91 4.78 11.56 -18.05
N LEU A 92 4.49 10.82 -16.97
CA LEU A 92 3.13 10.45 -16.60
C LEU A 92 2.25 11.67 -16.36
N ASN A 93 2.78 12.66 -15.61
CA ASN A 93 2.04 13.90 -15.38
C ASN A 93 1.79 14.67 -16.68
N THR A 94 2.76 14.71 -17.61
CA THR A 94 2.58 15.36 -18.91
C THR A 94 1.54 14.64 -19.75
N SER A 95 1.53 13.30 -19.76
CA SER A 95 0.51 12.49 -20.47
C SER A 95 -0.90 12.69 -19.93
N ALA A 96 -1.03 12.88 -18.61
CA ALA A 96 -2.33 13.04 -17.95
C ALA A 96 -2.84 14.49 -17.94
N ALA A 97 -1.97 15.48 -18.13
CA ALA A 97 -2.30 16.90 -17.95
C ALA A 97 -3.42 17.40 -18.89
N THR A 98 -3.49 16.89 -20.12
CA THR A 98 -4.53 17.22 -21.11
C THR A 98 -5.93 16.78 -20.67
N TYR A 99 -6.00 15.81 -19.76
CA TYR A 99 -7.24 15.31 -19.16
C TYR A 99 -7.62 16.05 -17.86
N GLY A 100 -6.83 17.06 -17.45
CA GLY A 100 -7.03 17.74 -16.17
C GLY A 100 -6.57 16.94 -14.95
N VAL A 101 -5.74 15.92 -15.17
CA VAL A 101 -5.24 15.00 -14.15
C VAL A 101 -3.79 15.32 -13.81
N THR A 102 -3.45 15.30 -12.53
CA THR A 102 -2.08 15.27 -12.02
C THR A 102 -1.74 13.84 -11.61
N MET A 103 -0.64 13.30 -12.12
CA MET A 103 -0.30 11.90 -11.92
C MET A 103 1.18 11.69 -11.64
N SER A 104 1.47 10.72 -10.77
CA SER A 104 2.80 10.14 -10.54
C SER A 104 2.77 8.63 -10.78
N ILE A 105 3.88 7.93 -10.50
CA ILE A 105 3.93 6.46 -10.57
C ILE A 105 2.96 5.80 -9.56
N ALA A 106 2.61 6.48 -8.47
CA ALA A 106 1.85 5.87 -7.37
C ALA A 106 0.60 6.66 -6.98
N ASP A 107 0.30 7.75 -7.67
CA ASP A 107 -0.82 8.63 -7.30
C ASP A 107 -1.52 9.21 -8.54
N TYR A 108 -2.82 9.45 -8.39
CA TYR A 108 -3.71 9.97 -9.43
C TYR A 108 -4.68 10.97 -8.80
N HIS A 109 -4.70 12.18 -9.29
CA HIS A 109 -5.57 13.23 -8.82
C HIS A 109 -6.26 13.96 -9.99
N ASP A 110 -7.56 13.77 -10.13
CA ASP A 110 -8.40 14.55 -11.05
C ASP A 110 -8.78 15.89 -10.39
N ARG A 111 -8.60 17.00 -11.10
CA ARG A 111 -8.90 18.34 -10.59
C ARG A 111 -10.40 18.65 -10.58
N ARG A 112 -11.18 17.92 -11.35
CA ARG A 112 -12.64 18.15 -11.56
C ARG A 112 -13.50 17.17 -10.79
N ARG A 113 -13.00 15.95 -10.53
CA ARG A 113 -13.75 14.83 -9.98
C ARG A 113 -13.09 14.27 -8.72
N SER A 114 -13.92 13.90 -7.78
CA SER A 114 -13.51 13.36 -6.50
C SER A 114 -13.79 11.86 -6.41
N PRO A 115 -12.79 11.04 -6.02
CA PRO A 115 -12.99 9.59 -5.83
C PRO A 115 -13.88 9.24 -4.61
N VAL A 116 -14.28 10.23 -3.81
CA VAL A 116 -15.17 10.04 -2.65
C VAL A 116 -16.60 10.51 -2.92
N LYS A 117 -16.93 10.83 -4.18
CA LYS A 117 -18.28 11.19 -4.61
C LYS A 117 -18.81 10.16 -5.60
N SER A 118 -19.87 9.42 -5.24
CA SER A 118 -20.44 8.39 -6.12
C SER A 118 -20.86 8.96 -7.49
N ARG A 119 -21.42 10.17 -7.51
CA ARG A 119 -21.79 10.87 -8.76
C ARG A 119 -20.59 11.08 -9.71
N ASP A 120 -19.41 11.35 -9.15
CA ASP A 120 -18.20 11.59 -9.95
C ASP A 120 -17.63 10.26 -10.49
N LEU A 121 -17.81 9.17 -9.75
CA LEU A 121 -17.50 7.81 -10.20
C LEU A 121 -18.45 7.34 -11.31
N LEU A 122 -19.76 7.60 -11.15
CA LEU A 122 -20.76 7.31 -12.19
C LEU A 122 -20.47 8.12 -13.45
N HIS A 123 -20.15 9.41 -13.32
CA HIS A 123 -19.72 10.23 -14.46
C HIS A 123 -18.48 9.65 -15.16
N ALA A 124 -17.49 9.17 -14.42
CA ALA A 124 -16.32 8.52 -15.01
C ALA A 124 -16.69 7.24 -15.79
N ALA A 125 -17.72 6.51 -15.34
CA ALA A 125 -18.23 5.35 -16.05
C ALA A 125 -19.03 5.73 -17.31
N GLU A 126 -19.77 6.83 -17.28
CA GLU A 126 -20.52 7.34 -18.44
C GLU A 126 -19.61 7.92 -19.51
N HIS A 127 -18.47 8.52 -19.11
CA HIS A 127 -17.49 9.19 -19.96
C HIS A 127 -16.09 8.60 -19.85
N PRO A 128 -15.90 7.30 -20.17
CA PRO A 128 -14.59 6.64 -20.04
C PRO A 128 -13.50 7.27 -20.90
N GLU A 129 -13.86 7.94 -22.01
CA GLU A 129 -12.96 8.65 -22.92
C GLU A 129 -12.24 9.86 -22.29
N GLU A 130 -12.77 10.39 -21.19
CA GLU A 130 -12.15 11.49 -20.45
C GLU A 130 -11.03 11.01 -19.50
N ASN A 131 -10.78 9.71 -19.41
CA ASN A 131 -9.72 9.13 -18.59
C ASN A 131 -8.41 8.99 -19.40
N PRO A 132 -7.24 9.37 -18.84
CA PRO A 132 -5.96 9.27 -19.56
C PRO A 132 -5.60 7.84 -19.97
N PHE A 133 -6.13 6.83 -19.29
CA PHE A 133 -5.90 5.42 -19.62
C PHE A 133 -6.90 4.86 -20.65
N HIS A 134 -7.83 5.67 -21.16
CA HIS A 134 -8.91 5.19 -22.02
C HIS A 134 -8.39 4.43 -23.26
N LYS A 135 -7.41 4.99 -23.98
CA LYS A 135 -6.85 4.32 -25.16
C LYS A 135 -6.31 2.94 -24.81
N TYR A 136 -5.53 2.84 -23.74
CA TYR A 136 -4.97 1.57 -23.29
C TYR A 136 -6.05 0.57 -22.92
N PHE A 137 -6.95 0.91 -21.99
CA PHE A 137 -7.90 -0.09 -21.51
C PHE A 137 -8.97 -0.46 -22.54
N LYS A 138 -9.31 0.44 -23.47
CA LYS A 138 -10.16 0.12 -24.61
C LYS A 138 -9.55 -0.98 -25.45
N GLU A 139 -8.32 -0.78 -25.95
CA GLU A 139 -7.62 -1.76 -26.78
C GLU A 139 -7.43 -3.10 -26.03
N ARG A 140 -7.06 -3.02 -24.76
CA ARG A 140 -6.78 -4.19 -23.93
C ARG A 140 -8.04 -5.02 -23.61
N LEU A 141 -9.14 -4.35 -23.25
CA LEU A 141 -10.41 -5.02 -22.95
C LEU A 141 -11.08 -5.55 -24.22
N ASP A 142 -11.04 -4.82 -25.35
CA ASP A 142 -11.52 -5.33 -26.62
C ASP A 142 -10.77 -6.60 -27.02
N ALA A 143 -9.43 -6.58 -26.98
CA ALA A 143 -8.63 -7.76 -27.31
C ALA A 143 -8.91 -8.95 -26.39
N LEU A 144 -9.20 -8.71 -25.10
CA LEU A 144 -9.48 -9.78 -24.14
C LEU A 144 -10.90 -10.32 -24.28
N LEU A 145 -11.89 -9.44 -24.39
CA LEU A 145 -13.31 -9.79 -24.24
C LEU A 145 -14.01 -10.10 -25.56
N CYS A 146 -13.45 -9.73 -26.72
CA CYS A 146 -14.00 -10.12 -28.03
C CYS A 146 -13.67 -11.56 -28.44
N GLY A 147 -12.62 -12.16 -27.88
CA GLY A 147 -12.09 -13.45 -28.30
C GLY A 147 -12.44 -14.63 -27.40
N ASP A 148 -12.76 -14.39 -26.14
CA ASP A 148 -12.96 -15.41 -25.13
C ASP A 148 -14.37 -15.30 -24.50
N ASP A 149 -14.92 -16.43 -24.06
CA ASP A 149 -16.24 -16.50 -23.41
C ASP A 149 -16.16 -16.21 -21.91
N TYR A 150 -15.91 -14.94 -21.55
CA TYR A 150 -15.93 -14.50 -20.17
C TYR A 150 -17.33 -14.06 -19.74
N SER A 151 -17.81 -14.58 -18.63
CA SER A 151 -19.09 -14.20 -18.03
C SER A 151 -18.96 -13.17 -16.89
N VAL A 152 -17.77 -13.04 -16.29
CA VAL A 152 -17.53 -12.20 -15.11
C VAL A 152 -16.23 -11.42 -15.26
N ALA A 153 -16.28 -10.12 -15.01
CA ALA A 153 -15.12 -9.25 -14.82
C ALA A 153 -15.05 -8.77 -13.36
N GLY A 154 -14.03 -9.23 -12.62
CA GLY A 154 -13.79 -8.82 -11.24
C GLY A 154 -12.74 -7.71 -11.17
N LEU A 155 -13.06 -6.58 -10.52
CA LEU A 155 -12.11 -5.49 -10.28
C LEU A 155 -11.71 -5.42 -8.81
N SER A 156 -10.40 -5.29 -8.54
CA SER A 156 -9.87 -5.14 -7.19
C SER A 156 -9.49 -3.69 -6.92
N LEU A 157 -10.34 -2.98 -6.18
CA LEU A 157 -10.22 -1.56 -5.86
C LEU A 157 -9.78 -1.37 -4.40
N ASN A 158 -8.55 -0.90 -4.20
CA ASN A 158 -7.93 -0.82 -2.88
C ASN A 158 -7.62 0.61 -2.43
N TYR A 159 -7.44 1.53 -3.38
CA TYR A 159 -7.02 2.90 -3.11
C TYR A 159 -7.89 3.92 -3.84
N LEU A 160 -8.06 5.12 -3.26
CA LEU A 160 -8.81 6.21 -3.88
C LEU A 160 -8.23 6.61 -5.25
N SER A 161 -6.92 6.52 -5.43
CA SER A 161 -6.23 6.80 -6.70
C SER A 161 -6.64 5.87 -7.86
N GLN A 162 -7.24 4.71 -7.57
CA GLN A 162 -7.75 3.77 -8.56
C GLN A 162 -9.19 4.05 -8.98
N ALA A 163 -9.97 4.72 -8.11
CA ALA A 163 -11.43 4.69 -8.20
C ALA A 163 -11.97 5.25 -9.52
N LEU A 164 -11.55 6.44 -9.93
CA LEU A 164 -12.05 7.07 -11.17
C LEU A 164 -11.69 6.22 -12.41
N THR A 165 -10.49 5.66 -12.46
CA THR A 165 -10.09 4.81 -13.59
C THR A 165 -10.80 3.46 -13.56
N ALA A 166 -11.00 2.87 -12.38
CA ALA A 166 -11.77 1.63 -12.25
C ALA A 166 -13.21 1.81 -12.78
N PHE A 167 -13.86 2.91 -12.43
CA PHE A 167 -15.21 3.19 -12.90
C PHE A 167 -15.27 3.51 -14.39
N ALA A 168 -14.28 4.20 -14.95
CA ALA A 168 -14.15 4.37 -16.41
C ALA A 168 -14.03 3.01 -17.13
N MET A 169 -13.23 2.08 -16.59
CA MET A 169 -13.10 0.72 -17.14
C MET A 169 -14.41 -0.07 -17.02
N ILE A 170 -15.13 0.04 -15.89
CA ILE A 170 -16.44 -0.60 -15.68
C ILE A 170 -17.45 -0.08 -16.69
N GLY A 171 -17.56 1.24 -16.83
CA GLY A 171 -18.50 1.86 -17.77
C GLY A 171 -18.24 1.47 -19.21
N TYR A 172 -16.96 1.47 -19.62
CA TYR A 172 -16.57 0.96 -20.94
C TYR A 172 -16.98 -0.51 -21.13
N THR A 173 -16.69 -1.36 -20.14
CA THR A 173 -17.03 -2.79 -20.20
C THR A 173 -18.53 -3.01 -20.32
N LYS A 174 -19.33 -2.34 -19.49
CA LYS A 174 -20.81 -2.48 -19.55
C LYS A 174 -21.40 -1.97 -20.84
N LYS A 175 -20.89 -0.87 -21.38
CA LYS A 175 -21.35 -0.32 -22.66
C LYS A 175 -21.02 -1.22 -23.84
N ARG A 176 -19.81 -1.81 -23.85
CA ARG A 176 -19.30 -2.61 -24.97
C ARG A 176 -19.68 -4.08 -24.88
N PHE A 177 -19.75 -4.63 -23.67
CA PHE A 177 -19.99 -6.04 -23.36
C PHE A 177 -21.06 -6.17 -22.26
N PRO A 178 -22.33 -5.85 -22.55
CA PRO A 178 -23.39 -5.73 -21.54
C PRO A 178 -23.72 -7.05 -20.82
N SER A 179 -23.40 -8.19 -21.41
CA SER A 179 -23.61 -9.54 -20.82
C SER A 179 -22.62 -9.86 -19.70
N ILE A 180 -21.47 -9.16 -19.64
CA ILE A 180 -20.47 -9.42 -18.62
C ILE A 180 -20.92 -8.85 -17.27
N LYS A 181 -20.93 -9.71 -16.25
CA LYS A 181 -21.21 -9.32 -14.87
C LYS A 181 -20.00 -8.67 -14.25
N ILE A 182 -20.18 -7.51 -13.63
CA ILE A 182 -19.15 -6.78 -12.92
C ILE A 182 -19.18 -7.11 -11.43
N VAL A 183 -18.05 -7.59 -10.93
CA VAL A 183 -17.83 -7.83 -9.49
C VAL A 183 -16.77 -6.84 -8.99
N LEU A 184 -17.12 -6.01 -8.03
CA LEU A 184 -16.24 -4.99 -7.47
C LEU A 184 -15.90 -5.34 -6.02
N GLY A 185 -14.62 -5.50 -5.71
CA GLY A 185 -14.12 -5.80 -4.38
C GLY A 185 -12.81 -5.07 -4.08
N GLY A 186 -12.21 -5.41 -2.95
CA GLY A 186 -10.97 -4.82 -2.47
C GLY A 186 -11.14 -3.96 -1.23
N GLY A 187 -10.02 -3.46 -0.70
CA GLY A 187 -9.99 -2.73 0.57
C GLY A 187 -10.86 -1.47 0.58
N LEU A 188 -10.82 -0.67 -0.49
CA LEU A 188 -11.61 0.55 -0.59
C LEU A 188 -13.12 0.27 -0.62
N VAL A 189 -13.54 -0.74 -1.38
CA VAL A 189 -14.95 -1.16 -1.45
C VAL A 189 -15.41 -1.68 -0.10
N THR A 190 -14.55 -2.43 0.59
CA THR A 190 -14.81 -2.89 1.96
C THR A 190 -15.07 -1.73 2.90
N SER A 191 -14.21 -0.70 2.86
CA SER A 191 -14.36 0.51 3.69
C SER A 191 -15.66 1.26 3.38
N TRP A 192 -16.03 1.41 2.10
CA TRP A 192 -17.32 2.01 1.72
C TRP A 192 -18.51 1.23 2.28
N MET A 193 -18.54 -0.09 2.07
CA MET A 193 -19.65 -0.95 2.49
C MET A 193 -19.77 -1.09 4.02
N LYS A 194 -18.69 -0.84 4.75
CA LYS A 194 -18.67 -0.81 6.22
C LYS A 194 -19.16 0.53 6.80
N GLY A 195 -19.27 1.57 5.98
CA GLY A 195 -19.84 2.84 6.38
C GLY A 195 -21.29 2.69 6.83
N SER A 196 -21.66 3.32 7.95
CA SER A 196 -23.03 3.23 8.53
C SER A 196 -24.14 3.76 7.61
N SER A 197 -23.78 4.61 6.65
CA SER A 197 -24.68 5.22 5.66
C SER A 197 -24.65 4.53 4.31
N TRP A 198 -23.97 3.41 4.16
CA TRP A 198 -23.84 2.73 2.87
C TRP A 198 -25.20 2.37 2.26
N LYS A 199 -25.44 2.91 1.11
CA LYS A 199 -26.51 2.49 0.19
C LYS A 199 -25.83 2.35 -1.15
N ASP A 200 -25.89 1.18 -1.78
CA ASP A 200 -25.19 0.92 -3.03
C ASP A 200 -25.58 1.95 -4.11
N PRO A 201 -24.68 2.91 -4.44
CA PRO A 201 -24.97 3.93 -5.44
C PRO A 201 -24.69 3.44 -6.87
N PHE A 202 -24.19 2.22 -7.03
CA PHE A 202 -23.68 1.67 -8.30
C PHE A 202 -24.61 0.62 -8.91
N SER A 203 -25.82 0.46 -8.35
CA SER A 203 -26.84 -0.47 -8.86
C SER A 203 -27.10 -0.22 -10.35
N GLY A 204 -27.14 -1.28 -11.15
CA GLY A 204 -27.26 -1.22 -12.61
C GLY A 204 -25.94 -1.06 -13.38
N LEU A 205 -24.86 -0.64 -12.71
CA LEU A 205 -23.51 -0.58 -13.28
C LEU A 205 -22.62 -1.71 -12.75
N VAL A 206 -22.67 -1.97 -11.45
CA VAL A 206 -21.95 -3.05 -10.77
C VAL A 206 -22.95 -4.11 -10.33
N ASP A 207 -22.74 -5.36 -10.73
CA ASP A 207 -23.67 -6.46 -10.41
C ASP A 207 -23.47 -6.94 -8.96
N HIS A 208 -22.24 -6.92 -8.46
CA HIS A 208 -21.93 -7.36 -7.09
C HIS A 208 -20.79 -6.53 -6.48
N CYS A 209 -21.05 -5.89 -5.32
CA CYS A 209 -20.05 -5.33 -4.45
C CYS A 209 -19.69 -6.35 -3.35
N VAL A 210 -18.39 -6.57 -3.10
CA VAL A 210 -17.89 -7.55 -2.14
C VAL A 210 -17.05 -6.86 -1.06
N ALA A 211 -17.50 -6.94 0.20
CA ALA A 211 -16.77 -6.46 1.36
C ALA A 211 -15.97 -7.59 2.03
N GLY A 212 -14.76 -7.26 2.50
CA GLY A 212 -13.88 -8.20 3.19
C GLY A 212 -13.18 -9.19 2.27
N PRO A 213 -12.79 -10.37 2.78
CA PRO A 213 -12.13 -11.42 2.00
C PRO A 213 -13.00 -11.88 0.84
N GLY A 214 -12.48 -11.81 -0.39
CA GLY A 214 -13.23 -12.07 -1.62
C GLY A 214 -13.33 -13.53 -2.03
N GLU A 215 -12.60 -14.44 -1.38
CA GLU A 215 -12.44 -15.83 -1.80
C GLU A 215 -13.77 -16.60 -1.83
N ALA A 216 -14.48 -16.60 -0.71
CA ALA A 216 -15.76 -17.32 -0.60
C ALA A 216 -16.88 -16.67 -1.43
N PRO A 217 -17.06 -15.33 -1.41
CA PRO A 217 -18.02 -14.68 -2.31
C PRO A 217 -17.76 -14.95 -3.79
N LEU A 218 -16.50 -14.90 -4.24
CA LEU A 218 -16.14 -15.16 -5.63
C LEU A 218 -16.50 -16.58 -6.05
N LEU A 219 -16.16 -17.58 -5.23
CA LEU A 219 -16.52 -18.97 -5.50
C LEU A 219 -18.03 -19.17 -5.56
N SER A 220 -18.77 -18.57 -4.63
CA SER A 220 -20.24 -18.66 -4.60
C SER A 220 -20.86 -18.06 -5.86
N LEU A 221 -20.38 -16.90 -6.34
CA LEU A 221 -20.83 -16.27 -7.58
C LEU A 221 -20.57 -17.14 -8.82
N LEU A 222 -19.54 -17.98 -8.77
CA LEU A 222 -19.18 -18.92 -9.84
C LEU A 222 -19.81 -20.30 -9.65
N GLY A 223 -20.77 -20.45 -8.73
CA GLY A 223 -21.46 -21.71 -8.46
C GLY A 223 -20.57 -22.77 -7.82
N LYS A 224 -19.44 -22.40 -7.22
CA LYS A 224 -18.54 -23.31 -6.52
C LYS A 224 -18.77 -23.24 -5.02
N LYS A 225 -18.64 -24.39 -4.34
CA LYS A 225 -18.72 -24.41 -2.86
C LYS A 225 -17.40 -23.90 -2.26
N PRO A 226 -17.42 -22.85 -1.41
CA PRO A 226 -16.25 -22.43 -0.67
C PRO A 226 -15.80 -23.55 0.27
N GLN A 227 -14.52 -23.88 0.25
CA GLN A 227 -13.95 -24.79 1.25
C GLN A 227 -13.61 -23.98 2.51
N THR A 228 -14.31 -24.24 3.59
CA THR A 228 -14.06 -23.60 4.89
C THR A 228 -12.74 -24.09 5.49
N GLY A 229 -11.91 -23.17 5.95
CA GLY A 229 -10.65 -23.49 6.64
C GLY A 229 -9.49 -23.87 5.73
N VAL A 230 -9.64 -23.86 4.43
CA VAL A 230 -8.54 -24.07 3.49
C VAL A 230 -7.86 -22.73 3.20
N HIS A 231 -6.58 -22.63 3.58
CA HIS A 231 -5.73 -21.51 3.20
C HIS A 231 -5.28 -21.73 1.75
N CYS A 232 -5.76 -20.89 0.83
CA CYS A 232 -5.34 -20.94 -0.55
C CYS A 232 -4.08 -20.11 -0.76
N GLN A 233 -3.09 -20.74 -1.36
CA GLN A 233 -1.81 -20.10 -1.67
C GLN A 233 -1.97 -19.07 -2.80
N PRO A 234 -1.23 -17.95 -2.79
CA PRO A 234 -1.23 -17.02 -3.90
C PRO A 234 -0.68 -17.68 -5.18
N ASP A 235 -1.30 -17.41 -6.31
CA ASP A 235 -0.84 -17.82 -7.63
C ASP A 235 -0.37 -16.59 -8.42
N LEU A 236 0.88 -16.60 -8.85
CA LEU A 236 1.47 -15.51 -9.62
C LEU A 236 1.45 -15.76 -11.13
N ARG A 237 0.93 -16.88 -11.57
CA ARG A 237 0.79 -17.18 -13.00
C ARG A 237 -0.16 -16.18 -13.66
N GLY A 238 0.25 -15.65 -14.79
CA GLY A 238 -0.51 -14.65 -15.53
C GLY A 238 -0.28 -13.20 -15.11
N PHE A 239 0.53 -12.95 -14.06
CA PHE A 239 1.01 -11.61 -13.77
C PHE A 239 2.26 -11.27 -14.61
N PRO A 240 2.42 -10.02 -15.06
CA PRO A 240 3.60 -9.58 -15.82
C PRO A 240 4.78 -9.33 -14.87
N VAL A 241 5.34 -10.40 -14.29
CA VAL A 241 6.34 -10.33 -13.20
C VAL A 241 7.60 -9.56 -13.58
N ASP A 242 7.99 -9.57 -14.86
CA ASP A 242 9.17 -8.87 -15.38
C ASP A 242 8.91 -7.38 -15.65
N ASP A 243 7.65 -6.96 -15.64
CA ASP A 243 7.26 -5.57 -15.94
C ASP A 243 7.24 -4.67 -14.72
N TYR A 244 7.18 -5.22 -13.51
CA TYR A 244 7.15 -4.41 -12.29
C TYR A 244 8.40 -3.53 -12.15
N MET A 245 8.19 -2.33 -11.58
CA MET A 245 9.24 -1.33 -11.37
C MET A 245 10.01 -1.63 -10.07
N ALA A 246 10.72 -2.74 -10.08
CA ALA A 246 11.54 -3.24 -8.98
C ALA A 246 12.74 -4.01 -9.54
N PRO A 247 13.82 -4.22 -8.77
CA PRO A 247 15.03 -4.90 -9.26
C PRO A 247 14.89 -6.43 -9.36
N GLY A 248 13.68 -6.92 -9.49
CA GLY A 248 13.25 -8.31 -9.58
C GLY A 248 11.93 -8.50 -8.86
N LEU A 249 11.43 -9.74 -8.85
CA LEU A 249 10.14 -10.06 -8.22
C LEU A 249 10.18 -9.79 -6.71
N ILE A 250 9.31 -8.88 -6.26
CA ILE A 250 8.94 -8.76 -4.84
C ILE A 250 7.68 -9.58 -4.64
N LEU A 251 7.76 -10.64 -3.84
CA LEU A 251 6.65 -11.55 -3.56
C LEU A 251 5.77 -10.97 -2.45
N PRO A 252 4.54 -10.49 -2.73
CA PRO A 252 3.62 -10.10 -1.68
C PRO A 252 2.95 -11.34 -1.08
N TYR A 253 2.98 -11.44 0.25
CA TYR A 253 2.39 -12.55 0.98
C TYR A 253 1.69 -12.07 2.25
N ALA A 254 0.46 -12.53 2.48
CA ALA A 254 -0.32 -12.24 3.70
C ALA A 254 -0.40 -13.50 4.58
N ALA A 255 0.29 -13.50 5.72
CA ALA A 255 0.15 -14.56 6.72
C ALA A 255 -1.14 -14.42 7.54
N SER A 256 -1.73 -13.21 7.55
CA SER A 256 -2.97 -12.91 8.27
C SER A 256 -3.80 -11.86 7.56
N THR A 257 -5.06 -11.73 7.96
CA THR A 257 -5.96 -10.61 7.62
C THR A 257 -6.42 -9.94 8.91
N GLY A 258 -6.70 -8.63 8.87
CA GLY A 258 -6.98 -7.85 10.07
C GLY A 258 -5.74 -7.62 10.93
N CYS A 259 -5.93 -7.21 12.17
CA CYS A 259 -4.85 -6.95 13.11
C CYS A 259 -5.05 -7.70 14.43
N TYR A 260 -4.05 -8.48 14.86
CA TYR A 260 -4.13 -9.28 16.10
C TYR A 260 -4.29 -8.44 17.37
N TRP A 261 -3.90 -7.18 17.35
CA TRP A 261 -4.10 -6.26 18.47
C TRP A 261 -5.52 -5.72 18.51
N GLY A 262 -6.01 -5.15 17.40
CA GLY A 262 -7.38 -4.69 17.22
C GLY A 262 -7.90 -3.60 18.16
N LYS A 263 -7.04 -2.97 19.01
CA LYS A 263 -7.47 -2.06 20.08
C LYS A 263 -7.18 -0.58 19.81
N CYS A 264 -6.28 -0.26 18.88
CA CYS A 264 -5.92 1.13 18.62
C CYS A 264 -7.14 1.96 18.20
N SER A 265 -7.43 3.06 18.93
CA SER A 265 -8.63 3.87 18.69
C SER A 265 -8.63 4.58 17.33
N PHE A 266 -7.46 4.94 16.83
CA PHE A 266 -7.25 5.65 15.58
C PHE A 266 -7.32 4.76 14.33
N CYS A 267 -7.36 3.43 14.50
CA CYS A 267 -7.11 2.50 13.40
C CYS A 267 -8.38 2.21 12.59
N PRO A 268 -8.34 2.33 11.24
CA PRO A 268 -9.45 1.93 10.37
C PRO A 268 -9.87 0.47 10.56
N GLU A 269 -8.93 -0.45 10.78
CA GLU A 269 -9.23 -1.87 11.02
C GLU A 269 -10.19 -2.08 12.19
N ARG A 270 -10.01 -1.31 13.27
CA ARG A 270 -10.92 -1.33 14.41
C ARG A 270 -12.26 -0.65 14.09
N ALA A 271 -12.20 0.51 13.43
CA ALA A 271 -13.39 1.28 13.09
C ALA A 271 -14.32 0.48 12.14
N GLU A 272 -13.75 -0.30 11.24
CA GLU A 272 -14.46 -1.18 10.31
C GLU A 272 -14.85 -2.54 10.92
N GLY A 273 -14.37 -2.88 12.11
CA GLY A 273 -14.64 -4.16 12.76
C GLY A 273 -14.08 -5.36 11.99
N ASN A 274 -12.93 -5.20 11.35
CA ASN A 274 -12.27 -6.27 10.60
C ASN A 274 -11.75 -7.36 11.56
N ARG A 275 -12.18 -8.61 11.31
CA ARG A 275 -11.77 -9.75 12.13
C ARG A 275 -10.34 -10.16 11.81
N TYR A 276 -9.57 -10.46 12.86
CA TYR A 276 -8.26 -11.08 12.70
C TYR A 276 -8.40 -12.57 12.40
N THR A 277 -7.75 -13.01 11.32
CA THR A 277 -7.56 -14.43 10.99
C THR A 277 -6.14 -14.65 10.55
N GLN A 278 -5.52 -15.76 10.94
CA GLN A 278 -4.13 -16.08 10.64
C GLN A 278 -4.03 -17.49 10.06
N ALA A 279 -3.21 -17.66 9.02
CA ALA A 279 -2.80 -18.96 8.54
C ALA A 279 -2.05 -19.73 9.64
N PRO A 280 -2.19 -21.07 9.73
CA PRO A 280 -1.42 -21.82 10.72
C PRO A 280 0.07 -21.60 10.52
N PRO A 281 0.82 -21.15 11.56
CA PRO A 281 2.27 -20.83 11.39
C PRO A 281 3.11 -22.00 10.86
N ARG A 282 2.71 -23.24 11.16
CA ARG A 282 3.44 -24.43 10.69
C ARG A 282 3.36 -24.65 9.17
N THR A 283 2.31 -24.15 8.52
CA THR A 283 2.15 -24.25 7.06
C THR A 283 2.80 -23.09 6.33
N LEU A 284 3.01 -21.97 7.02
CA LEU A 284 3.52 -20.72 6.47
C LEU A 284 4.91 -20.89 5.81
N THR A 285 5.87 -21.45 6.54
CA THR A 285 7.26 -21.58 6.07
C THR A 285 7.38 -22.58 4.93
N ALA A 286 6.64 -23.70 5.01
CA ALA A 286 6.60 -24.70 3.93
C ALA A 286 5.98 -24.07 2.65
N GLU A 287 4.91 -23.31 2.78
CA GLU A 287 4.25 -22.65 1.67
C GLU A 287 5.16 -21.57 1.05
N LEU A 288 5.74 -20.69 1.88
CA LEU A 288 6.69 -19.70 1.41
C LEU A 288 7.90 -20.33 0.73
N GLY A 289 8.47 -21.38 1.34
CA GLY A 289 9.62 -22.10 0.77
C GLY A 289 9.32 -22.68 -0.61
N ARG A 290 8.10 -23.24 -0.81
CA ARG A 290 7.66 -23.74 -2.12
C ARG A 290 7.52 -22.59 -3.14
N ILE A 291 6.79 -21.52 -2.79
CA ILE A 291 6.58 -20.38 -3.70
C ILE A 291 7.91 -19.72 -4.05
N VAL A 292 8.81 -19.55 -3.07
CA VAL A 292 10.15 -18.99 -3.28
C VAL A 292 10.98 -19.88 -4.21
N GLY A 293 10.91 -21.21 -4.04
CA GLY A 293 11.59 -22.18 -4.92
C GLY A 293 11.09 -22.08 -6.37
N GLU A 294 9.80 -21.89 -6.58
CA GLU A 294 9.17 -21.78 -7.89
C GLU A 294 9.43 -20.41 -8.56
N THR A 295 9.32 -19.31 -7.80
CA THR A 295 9.30 -17.94 -8.35
C THR A 295 10.60 -17.16 -8.20
N LYS A 296 11.49 -17.63 -7.33
CA LYS A 296 12.81 -17.03 -7.03
C LYS A 296 12.76 -15.51 -6.80
N PRO A 297 11.91 -15.03 -5.87
CA PRO A 297 11.79 -13.61 -5.61
C PRO A 297 13.07 -13.06 -5.00
N ILE A 298 13.38 -11.80 -5.29
CA ILE A 298 14.50 -11.11 -4.63
C ILE A 298 14.15 -10.68 -3.21
N LEU A 299 12.84 -10.59 -2.90
CA LEU A 299 12.34 -10.07 -1.65
C LEU A 299 10.91 -10.58 -1.39
N ILE A 300 10.60 -10.91 -0.14
CA ILE A 300 9.24 -11.18 0.31
C ILE A 300 8.70 -9.94 1.05
N HIS A 301 7.55 -9.43 0.63
CA HIS A 301 6.80 -8.42 1.36
C HIS A 301 5.67 -9.10 2.15
N LEU A 302 5.82 -9.20 3.47
CA LEU A 302 4.72 -9.62 4.33
C LEU A 302 3.75 -8.44 4.47
N VAL A 303 2.60 -8.55 3.80
CA VAL A 303 1.62 -7.45 3.68
C VAL A 303 0.60 -7.40 4.82
N ASP A 304 0.88 -8.14 5.89
CA ASP A 304 0.07 -8.13 7.11
C ASP A 304 -0.03 -6.72 7.71
N ASN A 305 -1.19 -6.35 8.27
CA ASN A 305 -1.35 -5.09 9.01
C ASN A 305 -0.43 -5.02 10.24
N ALA A 306 -0.15 -6.16 10.83
CA ALA A 306 0.90 -6.38 11.80
C ALA A 306 1.23 -7.87 11.88
N ILE A 307 2.44 -8.25 11.53
CA ILE A 307 2.93 -9.63 11.68
C ILE A 307 2.84 -10.03 13.15
N SER A 308 2.18 -11.13 13.44
CA SER A 308 2.01 -11.58 14.83
C SER A 308 3.32 -12.11 15.44
N PRO A 309 3.48 -12.08 16.77
CA PRO A 309 4.63 -12.68 17.44
C PRO A 309 4.81 -14.16 17.10
N ALA A 310 3.72 -14.89 16.88
CA ALA A 310 3.79 -16.31 16.50
C ALA A 310 4.43 -16.48 15.13
N VAL A 311 4.05 -15.68 14.14
CA VAL A 311 4.65 -15.68 12.80
C VAL A 311 6.11 -15.26 12.86
N LEU A 312 6.47 -14.22 13.62
CA LEU A 312 7.88 -13.81 13.79
C LEU A 312 8.74 -14.94 14.38
N LYS A 313 8.25 -15.61 15.42
CA LYS A 313 8.95 -16.75 16.05
C LYS A 313 9.08 -17.93 15.09
N THR A 314 8.10 -18.17 14.22
CA THR A 314 8.18 -19.20 13.18
C THR A 314 9.23 -18.85 12.14
N LEU A 315 9.21 -17.63 11.60
CA LEU A 315 10.20 -17.15 10.63
C LEU A 315 11.62 -17.11 11.21
N ALA A 316 11.78 -16.83 12.50
CA ALA A 316 13.08 -16.85 13.18
C ALA A 316 13.68 -18.26 13.27
N LYS A 317 12.83 -19.30 13.36
CA LYS A 317 13.26 -20.71 13.41
C LYS A 317 13.48 -21.29 12.02
N GLU A 318 12.61 -20.94 11.07
CA GLU A 318 12.60 -21.50 9.72
C GLU A 318 12.59 -20.34 8.71
N ALA A 319 13.72 -20.16 8.04
CA ALA A 319 13.87 -19.08 7.05
C ALA A 319 12.93 -19.32 5.84
N PRO A 320 12.25 -18.28 5.32
CA PRO A 320 11.32 -18.43 4.20
C PRO A 320 11.99 -18.62 2.84
N GLY A 321 13.33 -18.65 2.78
CA GLY A 321 14.10 -18.91 1.57
C GLY A 321 14.51 -17.68 0.76
N ALA A 322 14.02 -16.49 1.10
CA ALA A 322 14.43 -15.23 0.50
C ALA A 322 14.44 -14.11 1.57
N PRO A 323 15.14 -12.99 1.33
CA PRO A 323 15.06 -11.81 2.19
C PRO A 323 13.60 -11.35 2.34
N TRP A 324 13.26 -10.83 3.53
CA TRP A 324 11.89 -10.42 3.81
C TRP A 324 11.78 -9.17 4.66
N TYR A 325 10.64 -8.50 4.58
CA TYR A 325 10.27 -7.37 5.40
C TYR A 325 8.76 -7.33 5.64
N GLY A 326 8.32 -6.56 6.63
CA GLY A 326 6.90 -6.37 6.88
C GLY A 326 6.61 -5.42 8.02
N PHE A 327 5.34 -5.25 8.33
CA PHE A 327 4.88 -4.38 9.40
C PHE A 327 4.74 -5.15 10.71
N VAL A 328 5.28 -4.61 11.80
CA VAL A 328 5.21 -5.20 13.14
C VAL A 328 4.78 -4.15 14.16
N ARG A 329 4.20 -4.61 15.26
CA ARG A 329 4.03 -3.79 16.46
C ARG A 329 5.30 -3.87 17.30
N VAL A 330 5.57 -2.80 18.01
CA VAL A 330 6.59 -2.82 19.08
C VAL A 330 6.11 -3.73 20.21
N THR A 331 6.85 -4.78 20.50
CA THR A 331 6.60 -5.78 21.55
C THR A 331 7.88 -6.09 22.30
N ASP A 332 7.77 -6.65 23.51
CA ASP A 332 8.96 -7.03 24.31
C ASP A 332 9.78 -8.15 23.63
N ASP A 333 9.14 -9.01 22.85
CA ASP A 333 9.85 -10.02 22.06
C ASP A 333 10.92 -9.39 21.13
N LEU A 334 10.64 -8.22 20.53
CA LEU A 334 11.58 -7.50 19.67
C LEU A 334 12.67 -6.74 20.46
N ALA A 335 12.62 -6.70 21.77
CA ALA A 335 13.69 -6.23 22.63
C ALA A 335 14.67 -7.37 23.02
N ASP A 336 14.33 -8.61 22.68
CA ASP A 336 15.21 -9.78 22.88
C ASP A 336 16.29 -9.83 21.77
N PRO A 337 17.59 -9.75 22.14
CA PRO A 337 18.68 -9.79 21.19
C PRO A 337 18.79 -11.13 20.45
N ASP A 338 18.38 -12.25 21.06
CA ASP A 338 18.45 -13.57 20.44
C ASP A 338 17.41 -13.72 19.35
N LEU A 339 16.19 -13.26 19.61
CA LEU A 339 15.15 -13.21 18.58
C LEU A 339 15.54 -12.27 17.41
N CYS A 340 16.07 -11.08 17.70
CA CYS A 340 16.50 -10.15 16.64
C CYS A 340 17.61 -10.76 15.77
N ARG A 341 18.60 -11.44 16.38
CA ARG A 341 19.64 -12.15 15.63
C ARG A 341 19.07 -13.31 14.80
N ALA A 342 18.12 -14.05 15.34
CA ALA A 342 17.45 -15.14 14.63
C ALA A 342 16.62 -14.62 13.43
N LEU A 343 15.88 -13.53 13.60
CA LEU A 343 15.16 -12.84 12.50
C LEU A 343 16.13 -12.38 11.42
N LYS A 344 17.29 -11.79 11.78
CA LYS A 344 18.29 -11.40 10.80
C LYS A 344 18.82 -12.59 10.02
N ARG A 345 19.16 -13.69 10.71
CA ARG A 345 19.64 -14.94 10.05
C ARG A 345 18.57 -15.54 9.13
N SER A 346 17.28 -15.38 9.45
CA SER A 346 16.17 -15.85 8.60
C SER A 346 15.92 -14.98 7.38
N GLY A 347 16.70 -13.90 7.19
CA GLY A 347 16.59 -13.00 6.06
C GLY A 347 15.77 -11.74 6.31
N CYS A 348 15.39 -11.40 7.56
CA CYS A 348 14.75 -10.14 7.86
C CYS A 348 15.70 -8.97 7.56
N ILE A 349 15.34 -8.13 6.58
CA ILE A 349 16.17 -6.98 6.20
C ILE A 349 15.64 -5.66 6.73
N MET A 350 14.33 -5.55 6.94
CA MET A 350 13.68 -4.32 7.44
C MET A 350 12.40 -4.65 8.19
N LEU A 351 12.12 -3.92 9.26
CA LEU A 351 10.82 -3.94 9.93
C LEU A 351 10.18 -2.54 9.93
N LYS A 352 8.90 -2.49 9.56
CA LYS A 352 8.06 -1.30 9.65
C LYS A 352 7.40 -1.28 11.04
N LEU A 353 7.59 -0.19 11.78
CA LEU A 353 7.18 -0.06 13.19
C LEU A 353 6.17 1.07 13.36
N GLY A 354 4.95 0.76 13.78
CA GLY A 354 3.99 1.77 14.23
C GLY A 354 4.37 2.26 15.62
N ILE A 355 5.15 3.33 15.72
CA ILE A 355 5.50 3.98 17.00
C ILE A 355 4.42 4.99 17.38
N GLU A 356 3.89 5.70 16.42
CA GLU A 356 2.85 6.72 16.45
C GLU A 356 3.28 7.99 17.20
N SER A 357 3.72 7.91 18.47
CA SER A 357 4.12 9.05 19.30
C SER A 357 5.31 8.72 20.19
N GLY A 358 6.11 9.72 20.51
CA GLY A 358 7.15 9.68 21.54
C GLY A 358 6.64 10.08 22.92
N ASP A 359 5.35 10.40 23.09
CA ASP A 359 4.73 10.71 24.37
C ASP A 359 3.86 9.56 24.86
N GLN A 360 4.11 9.08 26.11
CA GLN A 360 3.41 7.93 26.67
C GLN A 360 1.92 8.16 26.85
N ARG A 361 1.51 9.37 27.26
CA ARG A 361 0.08 9.69 27.50
C ARG A 361 -0.71 9.65 26.19
N VAL A 362 -0.09 10.09 25.08
CA VAL A 362 -0.70 9.97 23.73
C VAL A 362 -0.85 8.50 23.36
N LEU A 363 0.18 7.67 23.57
CA LEU A 363 0.12 6.23 23.26
C LEU A 363 -0.94 5.51 24.08
N ASP A 364 -1.08 5.84 25.38
CA ASP A 364 -2.07 5.26 26.26
C ASP A 364 -3.49 5.65 25.83
N ALA A 365 -3.72 6.93 25.53
CA ALA A 365 -5.00 7.43 25.05
C ALA A 365 -5.41 6.80 23.71
N LEU A 366 -4.46 6.58 22.81
CA LEU A 366 -4.65 5.88 21.54
C LEU A 366 -4.85 4.35 21.70
N GLN A 367 -4.77 3.81 22.91
CA GLN A 367 -4.83 2.38 23.21
C GLN A 367 -3.80 1.57 22.39
N LYS A 368 -2.64 2.20 22.14
CA LYS A 368 -1.58 1.60 21.32
C LYS A 368 -1.00 0.35 22.01
N GLY A 369 -0.95 0.32 23.33
CA GLY A 369 -0.40 -0.80 24.10
C GLY A 369 1.10 -0.99 23.87
N THR A 370 1.83 0.11 23.70
CA THR A 370 3.29 0.16 23.52
C THR A 370 3.85 1.27 24.40
N GLY A 371 4.95 0.97 25.08
CA GLY A 371 5.66 1.97 25.89
C GLY A 371 6.76 2.68 25.11
N VAL A 372 6.99 3.97 25.39
CA VAL A 372 8.08 4.76 24.78
C VAL A 372 9.45 4.14 25.08
N SER A 373 9.67 3.71 26.34
CA SER A 373 10.90 3.00 26.73
C SER A 373 11.07 1.66 26.02
N GLN A 374 9.98 0.94 25.77
CA GLN A 374 9.98 -0.29 24.98
C GLN A 374 10.37 -0.01 23.52
N ALA A 375 9.79 1.03 22.90
CA ALA A 375 10.15 1.46 21.55
C ALA A 375 11.65 1.79 21.45
N SER A 376 12.20 2.51 22.43
CA SER A 376 13.63 2.80 22.50
C SER A 376 14.49 1.53 22.52
N ARG A 377 14.14 0.54 23.37
CA ARG A 377 14.87 -0.74 23.46
C ARG A 377 14.79 -1.49 22.11
N VAL A 378 13.61 -1.58 21.52
CA VAL A 378 13.40 -2.30 20.25
C VAL A 378 14.21 -1.67 19.13
N LEU A 379 14.19 -0.34 18.96
CA LEU A 379 15.01 0.35 17.95
C LEU A 379 16.50 0.03 18.09
N LYS A 380 17.02 0.07 19.31
CA LYS A 380 18.44 -0.27 19.62
C LYS A 380 18.75 -1.73 19.29
N MET A 381 17.85 -2.67 19.60
CA MET A 381 18.09 -4.10 19.35
C MET A 381 18.03 -4.43 17.87
N LEU A 382 17.07 -3.91 17.13
CA LEU A 382 16.99 -4.09 15.67
C LEU A 382 18.23 -3.52 14.97
N ALA A 383 18.66 -2.31 15.34
CA ALA A 383 19.88 -1.72 14.78
C ALA A 383 21.13 -2.56 15.09
N LYS A 384 21.29 -3.06 16.33
CA LYS A 384 22.39 -3.98 16.71
C LYS A 384 22.36 -5.29 15.91
N ALA A 385 21.17 -5.79 15.57
CA ALA A 385 21.01 -6.98 14.74
C ALA A 385 21.22 -6.71 13.24
N GLY A 386 21.39 -5.45 12.82
CA GLY A 386 21.51 -5.08 11.41
C GLY A 386 20.21 -5.20 10.64
N ILE A 387 19.07 -5.02 11.31
CA ILE A 387 17.73 -4.95 10.72
C ILE A 387 17.37 -3.48 10.57
N ALA A 388 17.10 -3.04 9.34
CA ALA A 388 16.66 -1.68 9.06
C ALA A 388 15.29 -1.42 9.69
N THR A 389 15.04 -0.17 10.09
CA THR A 389 13.78 0.24 10.70
C THR A 389 13.08 1.31 9.86
N TYR A 390 11.78 1.16 9.67
CA TYR A 390 10.93 2.17 9.09
C TYR A 390 9.84 2.53 10.10
N ILE A 391 9.94 3.68 10.75
CA ILE A 391 9.00 4.09 11.77
C ILE A 391 7.84 4.91 11.20
N TYR A 392 6.67 4.72 11.77
CA TYR A 392 5.45 5.47 11.45
C TYR A 392 5.07 6.32 12.65
N LEU A 393 4.84 7.60 12.40
CA LEU A 393 4.43 8.61 13.38
C LEU A 393 3.11 9.23 12.96
N LEU A 394 2.26 9.53 13.94
CA LEU A 394 0.92 10.07 13.75
C LEU A 394 0.76 11.33 14.59
N PHE A 395 0.53 12.46 13.94
CA PHE A 395 0.40 13.76 14.58
C PHE A 395 -1.03 14.31 14.45
N GLY A 396 -1.45 15.12 15.41
CA GLY A 396 -2.75 15.79 15.39
C GLY A 396 -3.90 14.90 15.84
N THR A 397 -3.63 13.91 16.66
CA THR A 397 -4.68 13.11 17.31
C THR A 397 -5.40 13.95 18.36
N PRO A 398 -6.66 13.66 18.73
CA PRO A 398 -7.43 14.46 19.73
C PRO A 398 -6.72 14.62 21.09
N TYR A 399 -5.79 13.74 21.37
CA TYR A 399 -5.07 13.66 22.65
C TYR A 399 -3.75 14.47 22.68
N GLU A 400 -3.24 14.87 21.52
CA GLU A 400 -1.96 15.53 21.35
C GLU A 400 -2.10 17.06 21.45
N THR A 401 -1.04 17.73 21.86
CA THR A 401 -0.80 19.17 21.69
C THR A 401 0.58 19.37 21.08
N GLU A 402 0.97 20.60 20.83
CA GLU A 402 2.33 20.93 20.40
C GLU A 402 3.40 20.40 21.34
N ARG A 403 3.13 20.37 22.65
CA ARG A 403 4.06 19.85 23.67
C ARG A 403 4.35 18.36 23.47
N GLU A 404 3.33 17.53 23.26
CA GLU A 404 3.48 16.09 23.01
C GLU A 404 4.10 15.84 21.64
N ALA A 405 3.80 16.68 20.63
CA ALA A 405 4.45 16.63 19.32
C ALA A 405 5.95 16.93 19.41
N ARG A 406 6.36 17.89 20.25
CA ARG A 406 7.78 18.17 20.54
C ARG A 406 8.45 17.02 21.31
N THR A 407 7.73 16.36 22.22
CA THR A 407 8.24 15.13 22.86
C THR A 407 8.52 14.05 21.81
N THR A 408 7.64 13.91 20.82
CA THR A 408 7.86 12.98 19.68
C THR A 408 9.06 13.39 18.82
N LEU A 409 9.25 14.70 18.55
CA LEU A 409 10.43 15.21 17.86
C LEU A 409 11.72 14.82 18.60
N ASN A 410 11.78 15.10 19.92
CA ASN A 410 12.94 14.79 20.76
C ASN A 410 13.24 13.27 20.75
N PHE A 411 12.20 12.45 20.91
CA PHE A 411 12.35 10.98 20.81
C PHE A 411 12.99 10.56 19.49
N VAL A 412 12.51 11.08 18.35
CA VAL A 412 13.05 10.73 17.02
C VAL A 412 14.48 11.23 16.85
N SER A 413 14.77 12.45 17.30
CA SER A 413 16.12 13.04 17.23
C SER A 413 17.13 12.24 18.03
N GLU A 414 16.80 11.87 19.28
CA GLU A 414 17.64 11.03 20.16
C GLU A 414 17.90 9.64 19.62
N HIS A 415 16.93 9.07 18.87
CA HIS A 415 17.02 7.74 18.31
C HIS A 415 17.38 7.69 16.83
N SER A 416 17.72 8.83 16.22
CA SER A 416 17.94 8.99 14.78
C SER A 416 18.96 8.03 14.19
N GLN A 417 19.98 7.63 14.97
CA GLN A 417 20.99 6.66 14.58
C GLN A 417 20.47 5.23 14.43
N TYR A 418 19.31 4.92 15.03
CA TYR A 418 18.63 3.61 14.98
C TYR A 418 17.45 3.60 14.02
N ILE A 419 17.13 4.75 13.41
CA ILE A 419 16.00 4.92 12.50
C ILE A 419 16.53 5.05 11.08
N THR A 420 16.15 4.10 10.22
CA THR A 420 16.58 4.11 8.81
C THR A 420 15.67 5.02 7.98
N PHE A 421 14.37 4.87 8.12
CA PHE A 421 13.35 5.67 7.44
C PHE A 421 12.23 6.04 8.41
N LEU A 422 11.52 7.11 8.09
CA LEU A 422 10.35 7.52 8.86
C LEU A 422 9.20 7.98 7.95
N ASN A 423 7.98 7.76 8.41
CA ASN A 423 6.76 8.30 7.83
C ASN A 423 6.08 9.19 8.86
N THR A 424 5.67 10.38 8.45
CA THR A 424 4.89 11.30 9.28
C THR A 424 3.51 11.46 8.69
N ALA A 425 2.48 11.04 9.41
CA ALA A 425 1.09 11.19 9.02
C ALA A 425 0.40 12.24 9.89
N VAL A 426 -0.48 13.03 9.28
CA VAL A 426 -1.45 13.85 9.99
C VAL A 426 -2.71 13.02 10.16
N PHE A 427 -3.19 12.95 11.39
CA PHE A 427 -4.34 12.11 11.75
C PHE A 427 -5.58 12.45 10.92
N ASN A 428 -6.21 11.43 10.40
CA ASN A 428 -7.54 11.47 9.79
C ASN A 428 -8.46 10.60 10.65
N LEU A 429 -9.57 11.17 11.11
CA LEU A 429 -10.52 10.46 11.96
C LEU A 429 -11.40 9.53 11.09
N PRO A 430 -11.29 8.19 11.23
CA PRO A 430 -12.17 7.29 10.49
C PRO A 430 -13.64 7.51 10.90
N LEU A 431 -14.57 7.44 9.94
CA LEU A 431 -16.00 7.73 10.16
C LEU A 431 -16.62 6.95 11.33
N ASN A 432 -16.26 5.69 11.48
CA ASN A 432 -16.80 4.81 12.53
C ASN A 432 -15.82 4.64 13.73
N SER A 433 -14.86 5.56 13.87
CA SER A 433 -13.88 5.50 14.96
C SER A 433 -14.55 5.69 16.32
N PRO A 434 -14.14 4.90 17.34
CA PRO A 434 -14.54 5.18 18.72
C PRO A 434 -14.17 6.60 19.17
N ASP A 435 -13.08 7.17 18.65
CA ASP A 435 -12.62 8.52 18.96
C ASP A 435 -13.56 9.63 18.45
N ALA A 436 -14.46 9.31 17.52
CA ALA A 436 -15.48 10.26 17.05
C ALA A 436 -16.52 10.61 18.14
N LYS A 437 -16.70 9.72 19.14
CA LYS A 437 -17.61 9.94 20.24
C LYS A 437 -17.08 11.06 21.15
N GLY A 438 -17.87 12.11 21.28
CA GLY A 438 -17.52 13.27 22.11
C GLY A 438 -16.66 14.33 21.44
N LEU A 439 -16.39 14.19 20.14
CA LEU A 439 -15.77 15.24 19.34
C LEU A 439 -16.82 16.01 18.54
N GLU A 440 -16.62 17.31 18.38
CA GLU A 440 -17.37 18.13 17.44
C GLU A 440 -16.85 17.83 16.03
N LEU A 441 -17.68 17.15 15.21
CA LEU A 441 -17.28 16.69 13.88
C LEU A 441 -17.49 17.78 12.82
N LYS A 442 -16.63 17.76 11.80
CA LYS A 442 -16.68 18.60 10.62
C LYS A 442 -16.55 17.76 9.37
N THR A 443 -17.07 18.24 8.25
CA THR A 443 -16.87 17.63 6.95
C THR A 443 -15.40 17.71 6.56
N PHE A 444 -14.77 16.57 6.28
CA PHE A 444 -13.37 16.50 5.82
C PHE A 444 -13.29 16.68 4.30
N TYR A 445 -13.99 15.83 3.58
CA TYR A 445 -14.24 15.96 2.14
C TYR A 445 -15.73 15.82 1.90
N GLU A 446 -16.29 16.68 1.06
CA GLU A 446 -17.66 16.50 0.59
C GLU A 446 -17.74 15.25 -0.30
N GLY A 447 -18.40 14.21 0.17
CA GLY A 447 -18.60 12.98 -0.59
C GLY A 447 -19.31 11.91 0.23
N ASP A 448 -20.26 11.27 -0.41
CA ASP A 448 -21.04 10.15 0.17
C ASP A 448 -20.22 8.88 0.37
N LEU A 449 -19.03 8.79 -0.26
CA LEU A 449 -18.07 7.70 -0.14
C LEU A 449 -16.83 8.09 0.69
N SER A 450 -16.93 9.15 1.48
CA SER A 450 -15.83 9.58 2.34
C SER A 450 -15.50 8.53 3.39
N LEU A 451 -14.21 8.29 3.63
CA LEU A 451 -13.71 7.32 4.62
C LEU A 451 -13.42 7.98 5.97
N TYR A 452 -13.27 9.29 5.96
CA TYR A 452 -12.81 10.07 7.10
C TYR A 452 -13.69 11.28 7.31
N THR A 453 -13.77 11.72 8.56
CA THR A 453 -14.33 13.02 8.96
C THR A 453 -13.24 13.90 9.56
N ASP A 454 -13.47 15.20 9.62
CA ASP A 454 -12.64 16.13 10.38
C ASP A 454 -13.32 16.46 11.71
N PHE A 455 -12.61 17.10 12.61
CA PHE A 455 -13.11 17.45 13.94
C PHE A 455 -12.51 18.76 14.44
N VAL A 456 -13.21 19.41 15.34
CA VAL A 456 -12.66 20.52 16.12
C VAL A 456 -11.71 19.94 17.14
N HIS A 457 -10.42 20.28 17.02
CA HIS A 457 -9.44 19.72 17.94
C HIS A 457 -9.66 20.26 19.35
N PRO A 458 -9.87 19.39 20.38
CA PRO A 458 -10.30 19.82 21.72
C PRO A 458 -9.27 20.67 22.46
N LYS A 459 -8.01 20.67 21.98
CA LYS A 459 -6.91 21.45 22.56
C LYS A 459 -6.31 22.46 21.57
N GLY A 460 -7.00 22.77 20.46
CA GLY A 460 -6.56 23.73 19.45
C GLY A 460 -5.38 23.30 18.58
N TRP A 461 -4.91 22.05 18.68
CA TRP A 461 -3.83 21.49 17.87
C TRP A 461 -4.36 20.97 16.54
N ASP A 462 -4.87 21.88 15.71
CA ASP A 462 -5.52 21.57 14.44
C ASP A 462 -4.54 21.14 13.33
N ARG A 463 -5.09 20.69 12.20
CA ARG A 463 -4.31 20.22 11.04
C ARG A 463 -3.35 21.27 10.48
N ARG A 464 -3.70 22.56 10.59
CA ARG A 464 -2.85 23.66 10.12
C ARG A 464 -1.64 23.85 11.04
N ALA A 465 -1.87 23.84 12.35
CA ALA A 465 -0.84 23.90 13.36
C ALA A 465 0.14 22.71 13.23
N VAL A 466 -0.40 21.49 13.11
CA VAL A 466 0.38 20.27 12.89
C VAL A 466 1.25 20.37 11.64
N ARG A 467 0.70 20.76 10.49
CA ARG A 467 1.48 20.92 9.25
C ARG A 467 2.57 21.96 9.39
N THR A 468 2.26 23.08 10.06
CA THR A 468 3.24 24.14 10.32
C THR A 468 4.41 23.63 11.17
N PHE A 469 4.11 22.89 12.24
CA PHE A 469 5.12 22.26 13.09
C PHE A 469 5.97 21.24 12.31
N LEU A 470 5.33 20.35 11.56
CA LEU A 470 6.03 19.36 10.76
C LEU A 470 6.99 20.01 9.75
N ASP A 471 6.59 21.08 9.07
CA ASP A 471 7.38 21.70 8.02
C ASP A 471 8.43 22.67 8.57
N LYS A 472 8.15 23.38 9.67
CA LYS A 472 9.04 24.42 10.18
C LYS A 472 9.98 23.96 11.31
N GLU A 473 9.60 22.89 12.02
CA GLU A 473 10.38 22.41 13.17
C GLU A 473 10.80 20.94 12.98
N PHE A 474 9.86 20.02 12.89
CA PHE A 474 10.16 18.58 12.85
C PHE A 474 11.12 18.20 11.71
N LYS A 475 10.78 18.58 10.47
CA LYS A 475 11.63 18.29 9.29
C LYS A 475 12.91 19.14 9.24
N LYS A 476 13.01 20.18 10.06
CA LYS A 476 14.20 21.06 10.15
C LYS A 476 15.21 20.58 11.18
N ASP A 477 14.81 19.75 12.13
CA ASP A 477 15.73 19.15 13.08
C ASP A 477 16.89 18.45 12.34
N PRO A 478 18.16 18.73 12.70
CA PRO A 478 19.32 18.23 11.94
C PRO A 478 19.38 16.71 11.83
N ALA A 479 19.02 15.99 12.90
CA ALA A 479 19.05 14.53 12.92
C ALA A 479 17.91 13.92 12.08
N ILE A 480 16.71 14.49 12.19
CA ILE A 480 15.54 14.07 11.41
C ILE A 480 15.72 14.37 9.93
N ARG A 481 16.29 15.54 9.60
CA ARG A 481 16.59 15.93 8.22
C ARG A 481 17.48 14.91 7.50
N GLN A 482 18.49 14.37 8.20
CA GLN A 482 19.35 13.32 7.64
C GLN A 482 18.56 12.05 7.30
N ILE A 483 17.57 11.66 8.13
CA ILE A 483 16.69 10.52 7.83
C ILE A 483 15.86 10.82 6.58
N ILE A 484 15.23 11.99 6.50
CA ILE A 484 14.38 12.38 5.38
C ILE A 484 15.15 12.43 4.06
N GLN A 485 16.37 12.96 4.07
CA GLN A 485 17.20 13.11 2.87
C GLN A 485 17.59 11.79 2.21
N ARG A 486 17.66 10.70 2.98
CA ARG A 486 17.97 9.35 2.46
C ARG A 486 16.74 8.55 2.06
N GLN A 487 15.52 9.09 2.24
CA GLN A 487 14.31 8.38 1.85
C GLN A 487 14.15 8.37 0.33
N PRO A 488 13.93 7.19 -0.27
CA PRO A 488 13.63 7.09 -1.69
C PRO A 488 12.32 7.82 -2.03
N PRO A 489 12.27 8.58 -3.13
CA PRO A 489 11.06 9.26 -3.55
C PRO A 489 9.99 8.24 -4.00
N PHE A 490 8.71 8.54 -3.75
CA PHE A 490 7.49 7.92 -4.28
C PHE A 490 7.17 6.47 -3.87
N PHE A 491 8.14 5.65 -3.46
CA PHE A 491 7.89 4.28 -2.99
C PHE A 491 7.84 4.23 -1.47
N THR A 492 6.95 4.96 -0.86
CA THR A 492 6.91 5.24 0.58
C THR A 492 6.78 4.03 1.49
N SER A 493 6.32 2.88 1.00
CA SER A 493 6.18 1.67 1.82
C SER A 493 7.15 0.54 1.47
N ASN A 494 7.89 0.63 0.36
CA ASN A 494 8.74 -0.46 -0.16
C ASN A 494 10.20 -0.07 -0.31
N HIS A 495 10.75 0.63 0.66
CA HIS A 495 12.17 0.98 0.65
C HIS A 495 13.10 -0.24 0.88
N ALA A 496 12.52 -1.39 1.22
CA ALA A 496 13.28 -2.60 1.49
C ALA A 496 14.14 -3.09 0.31
N ALA A 497 13.75 -2.80 -0.94
CA ALA A 497 14.53 -3.15 -2.12
C ALA A 497 15.96 -2.57 -2.10
N PHE A 498 16.18 -1.44 -1.42
CA PHE A 498 17.51 -0.86 -1.22
C PHE A 498 18.42 -1.70 -0.33
N PHE A 499 17.89 -2.63 0.45
CA PHE A 499 18.67 -3.50 1.33
C PHE A 499 18.84 -4.91 0.79
N GLY A 500 18.05 -5.32 -0.19
CA GLY A 500 18.12 -6.68 -0.77
C GLY A 500 19.41 -6.96 -1.54
N ALA A 501 20.22 -5.93 -1.84
CA ALA A 501 21.47 -6.04 -2.57
C ALA A 501 22.66 -6.42 -1.68
N HIS A 502 22.60 -6.09 -0.42
CA HIS A 502 23.76 -6.23 0.47
C HIS A 502 23.37 -6.86 1.81
N VAL A 503 23.37 -8.16 1.85
CA VAL A 503 23.71 -8.87 3.09
C VAL A 503 25.19 -8.53 3.38
N GLY A 504 25.46 -7.30 3.81
CA GLY A 504 26.84 -6.84 4.02
C GLY A 504 27.06 -5.32 4.06
N LEU A 505 26.06 -4.48 3.81
CA LEU A 505 26.25 -3.03 3.97
C LEU A 505 26.25 -2.60 5.44
N SER A 506 27.46 -2.45 5.98
CA SER A 506 27.70 -1.46 7.01
C SER A 506 27.44 -0.09 6.38
N PHE A 507 26.46 0.67 6.89
CA PHE A 507 26.40 2.10 6.61
C PHE A 507 27.67 2.71 7.19
N SER A 508 28.69 2.95 6.35
CA SER A 508 29.81 3.79 6.71
C SER A 508 29.22 5.18 7.03
N LYS A 509 29.53 5.68 8.23
CA LYS A 509 29.25 7.06 8.62
C LYS A 509 29.76 7.96 7.50
N PRO A 510 29.00 8.98 7.07
CA PRO A 510 29.60 10.05 6.31
C PRO A 510 30.67 10.71 7.22
N SER A 511 31.91 10.74 6.71
CA SER A 511 33.02 11.50 7.28
C SER A 511 32.69 12.99 7.40
#